data_0dc77670388b78c512dff1b9ed932aee
#
_entry.id   0dc77670388b78c512dff1b9ed932aee
#
_cell.length_a   1.000
_cell.length_b   1.000
_cell.length_c   1.000
_cell.angle_alpha   90.00
_cell.angle_beta   90.00
_cell.angle_gamma   90.00
#
_symmetry.space_group_name_H-M   'P 1'
#
loop_
_entity.id
_entity.type
_entity.pdbx_description
1 polymer ?
#
loop_
_entity_poly.entity_id
_entity_poly.type
_entity_poly.pdbx_seq_one_letter_code
_entity_poly.pdbx_strand_id
1 'polypeptide(L)'
;RYCAVTTGHPLGLDMGEPERVARTVERLALKYTVITSVNRDDLADGGALIFAMCIRKIREYVPGCKVEVLIPDFQGSWPALDTVMKAEPDVLNHNIETVRRVFHPVRPKGNYDLSLELLAKAKELQPGAVTKSGMMVGLGETADEIVETMRDLRAVNCDLLTIGQYLRPSEKHHIVARFYTPQEFAELARVGRSLGFRHVAAGPLVRSSYHADEQHAAVATGLPVLA
;
A
#
# COMPACT_ATOMS: atom_id res chain seq x y z
N ARG A 1 9.55 -11.53 7.29
CA ARG A 1 10.44 -12.56 6.69
C ARG A 1 10.40 -12.56 5.15
N TYR A 2 9.70 -11.65 4.55
CA TYR A 2 9.58 -11.51 3.09
C TYR A 2 10.40 -10.33 2.51
N CYS A 3 10.80 -9.39 3.35
CA CYS A 3 11.46 -8.15 2.95
C CYS A 3 12.93 -8.15 3.40
N ALA A 4 13.82 -7.62 2.55
CA ALA A 4 15.25 -7.49 2.79
C ALA A 4 15.65 -6.16 3.46
N VAL A 5 14.68 -5.38 3.96
CA VAL A 5 15.00 -4.15 4.69
C VAL A 5 15.85 -4.48 5.92
N THR A 6 16.97 -3.81 6.05
CA THR A 6 17.86 -3.99 7.20
C THR A 6 17.13 -3.57 8.48
N THR A 7 17.02 -4.50 9.42
CA THR A 7 16.49 -4.20 10.76
C THR A 7 17.57 -3.56 11.61
N GLY A 8 17.20 -2.56 12.42
CA GLY A 8 18.13 -1.86 13.31
C GLY A 8 17.45 -0.66 13.96
N HIS A 9 18.20 0.10 14.72
CA HIS A 9 17.74 1.40 15.21
C HIS A 9 17.89 2.42 14.08
N PRO A 10 16.80 3.07 13.64
CA PRO A 10 16.89 4.13 12.65
C PRO A 10 17.73 5.29 13.17
N LEU A 11 18.30 6.05 12.26
CA LEU A 11 18.87 7.36 12.61
C LEU A 11 17.78 8.28 13.19
N GLY A 12 18.18 9.31 13.92
CA GLY A 12 17.26 10.30 14.48
C GLY A 12 16.30 10.85 13.42
N LEU A 13 15.15 11.33 13.86
CA LEU A 13 14.13 11.89 12.97
C LEU A 13 14.67 13.14 12.27
N ASP A 14 14.62 13.14 10.94
CA ASP A 14 15.07 14.26 10.13
C ASP A 14 13.89 15.14 9.70
N MET A 15 13.66 16.22 10.43
CA MET A 15 12.57 17.17 10.14
C MET A 15 12.75 17.94 8.83
N GLY A 16 13.94 17.92 8.22
CA GLY A 16 14.22 18.50 6.89
C GLY A 16 13.91 17.56 5.73
N GLU A 17 13.63 16.28 5.99
CA GLU A 17 13.35 15.30 4.94
C GLU A 17 12.13 15.66 4.08
N PRO A 18 10.97 16.10 4.63
CA PRO A 18 9.82 16.46 3.82
C PRO A 18 10.09 17.57 2.79
N GLU A 19 10.89 18.55 3.16
CA GLU A 19 11.33 19.62 2.25
C GLU A 19 12.17 19.06 1.09
N ARG A 20 13.15 18.18 1.38
CA ARG A 20 14.00 17.57 0.36
C ARG A 20 13.22 16.64 -0.58
N VAL A 21 12.23 15.91 -0.03
CA VAL A 21 11.32 15.09 -0.84
C VAL A 21 10.52 15.98 -1.80
N ALA A 22 9.91 17.06 -1.31
CA ALA A 22 9.13 17.98 -2.14
C ALA A 22 9.97 18.61 -3.25
N ARG A 23 11.19 19.08 -2.96
CA ARG A 23 12.13 19.59 -3.95
C ARG A 23 12.53 18.54 -5.00
N THR A 24 12.62 17.28 -4.60
CA THR A 24 12.91 16.18 -5.54
C THR A 24 11.74 15.95 -6.47
N VAL A 25 10.50 15.93 -5.95
CA VAL A 25 9.27 15.82 -6.75
C VAL A 25 9.17 16.97 -7.76
N GLU A 26 9.46 18.21 -7.32
CA GLU A 26 9.50 19.40 -8.16
C GLU A 26 10.55 19.27 -9.28
N ARG A 27 11.79 18.93 -8.93
CA ARG A 27 12.90 18.79 -9.91
C ARG A 27 12.63 17.72 -10.96
N LEU A 28 11.94 16.65 -10.59
CA LEU A 28 11.52 15.57 -11.49
C LEU A 28 10.22 15.88 -12.24
N ALA A 29 9.59 17.03 -11.96
CA ALA A 29 8.32 17.46 -12.54
C ALA A 29 7.22 16.38 -12.46
N LEU A 30 7.13 15.67 -11.33
CA LEU A 30 6.20 14.57 -11.17
C LEU A 30 4.76 15.08 -11.04
N LYS A 31 3.84 14.41 -11.71
CA LYS A 31 2.39 14.64 -11.59
C LYS A 31 1.73 13.72 -10.57
N TYR A 32 2.40 12.63 -10.23
CA TYR A 32 2.00 11.64 -9.24
C TYR A 32 3.22 11.13 -8.49
N THR A 33 3.10 10.93 -7.18
CA THR A 33 4.18 10.38 -6.37
C THR A 33 3.65 9.42 -5.32
N VAL A 34 4.41 8.37 -5.06
CA VAL A 34 4.14 7.42 -3.98
C VAL A 34 5.22 7.58 -2.92
N ILE A 35 4.81 7.95 -1.71
CA ILE A 35 5.67 8.10 -0.55
C ILE A 35 5.52 6.89 0.34
N THR A 36 6.64 6.30 0.72
CA THR A 36 6.67 5.20 1.69
C THR A 36 7.84 5.37 2.65
N SER A 37 7.79 4.69 3.77
CA SER A 37 8.88 4.65 4.75
C SER A 37 9.07 3.25 5.30
N VAL A 38 10.18 3.04 6.00
CA VAL A 38 10.32 1.90 6.92
C VAL A 38 9.42 2.13 8.14
N ASN A 39 9.09 1.05 8.86
CA ASN A 39 8.39 1.19 10.13
C ASN A 39 9.24 1.98 11.13
N ARG A 40 8.62 2.93 11.80
CA ARG A 40 9.22 3.76 12.83
C ARG A 40 8.57 3.49 14.19
N ASP A 41 8.60 2.21 14.59
CA ASP A 41 8.05 1.75 15.87
C ASP A 41 8.80 2.36 17.09
N ASP A 42 9.91 3.04 16.83
CA ASP A 42 10.68 3.84 17.78
C ASP A 42 10.09 5.23 18.06
N LEU A 43 9.15 5.70 17.22
CA LEU A 43 8.47 6.98 17.36
C LEU A 43 7.05 6.79 17.91
N ALA A 44 6.63 7.69 18.77
CA ALA A 44 5.31 7.64 19.41
C ALA A 44 4.14 7.71 18.39
N ASP A 45 4.36 8.37 17.26
CA ASP A 45 3.39 8.50 16.15
C ASP A 45 3.69 7.57 14.96
N GLY A 46 4.66 6.64 15.09
CA GLY A 46 5.06 5.74 14.01
C GLY A 46 5.57 6.45 12.74
N GLY A 47 5.91 7.74 12.82
CA GLY A 47 6.34 8.59 11.70
C GLY A 47 5.19 9.25 10.93
N ALA A 48 3.98 9.25 11.46
CA ALA A 48 2.79 9.83 10.81
C ALA A 48 2.95 11.32 10.49
N LEU A 49 3.60 12.09 11.38
CA LEU A 49 3.88 13.50 11.16
C LEU A 49 4.72 13.74 9.90
N ILE A 50 5.72 12.91 9.65
CA ILE A 50 6.58 13.04 8.45
C ILE A 50 5.79 12.78 7.18
N PHE A 51 4.90 11.75 7.15
CA PHE A 51 3.99 11.54 6.02
C PHE A 51 3.12 12.77 5.76
N ALA A 52 2.49 13.32 6.81
CA ALA A 52 1.65 14.50 6.69
C ALA A 52 2.43 15.74 6.20
N MET A 53 3.66 15.92 6.67
CA MET A 53 4.54 17.01 6.22
C MET A 53 4.96 16.81 4.76
N CYS A 54 5.30 15.59 4.32
CA CYS A 54 5.62 15.29 2.92
C CYS A 54 4.45 15.64 2.00
N ILE A 55 3.23 15.22 2.33
CA ILE A 55 2.03 15.53 1.55
C ILE A 55 1.86 17.07 1.40
N ARG A 56 1.92 17.79 2.51
CA ARG A 56 1.74 19.26 2.51
C ARG A 56 2.84 19.97 1.73
N LYS A 57 4.11 19.56 1.92
CA LYS A 57 5.25 20.16 1.23
C LYS A 57 5.22 19.85 -0.27
N ILE A 58 4.84 18.65 -0.69
CA ILE A 58 4.69 18.33 -2.11
C ILE A 58 3.62 19.23 -2.75
N ARG A 59 2.48 19.45 -2.08
CA ARG A 59 1.43 20.34 -2.59
C ARG A 59 1.83 21.80 -2.63
N GLU A 60 2.68 22.25 -1.69
CA GLU A 60 3.24 23.60 -1.67
C GLU A 60 4.19 23.82 -2.86
N TYR A 61 5.08 22.86 -3.15
CA TYR A 61 6.10 22.98 -4.21
C TYR A 61 5.58 22.63 -5.60
N VAL A 62 4.65 21.67 -5.69
CA VAL A 62 4.12 21.16 -6.95
C VAL A 62 2.59 21.12 -6.89
N PRO A 63 1.91 22.28 -6.99
CA PRO A 63 0.47 22.33 -7.00
C PRO A 63 -0.12 21.41 -8.07
N GLY A 64 -1.07 20.54 -7.67
CA GLY A 64 -1.72 19.56 -8.56
C GLY A 64 -1.01 18.20 -8.65
N CYS A 65 0.19 18.03 -8.10
CA CYS A 65 0.78 16.69 -7.95
C CYS A 65 -0.08 15.82 -7.03
N LYS A 66 -0.43 14.62 -7.50
CA LYS A 66 -1.15 13.65 -6.71
C LYS A 66 -0.20 12.89 -5.79
N VAL A 67 -0.62 12.67 -4.55
CA VAL A 67 0.22 12.04 -3.52
C VAL A 67 -0.47 10.79 -2.97
N GLU A 68 0.11 9.65 -3.26
CA GLU A 68 -0.19 8.37 -2.59
C GLU A 68 0.77 8.16 -1.43
N VAL A 69 0.29 7.67 -0.31
CA VAL A 69 1.14 7.28 0.82
C VAL A 69 0.94 5.81 1.13
N LEU A 70 2.03 5.04 1.15
CA LEU A 70 2.06 3.67 1.64
C LEU A 70 2.56 3.68 3.07
N ILE A 71 1.62 3.55 4.00
CA ILE A 71 1.87 3.70 5.45
C ILE A 71 2.04 2.35 6.16
N PRO A 72 2.75 2.30 7.30
CA PRO A 72 2.72 1.17 8.23
C PRO A 72 1.37 1.12 8.96
N ASP A 73 1.17 0.08 9.78
CA ASP A 73 -0.05 -0.08 10.58
C ASP A 73 -0.08 0.84 11.82
N PHE A 74 0.96 1.63 12.06
CA PHE A 74 1.14 2.49 13.23
C PHE A 74 0.86 1.78 14.57
N GLN A 75 1.00 0.44 14.61
CA GLN A 75 0.66 -0.39 15.77
C GLN A 75 -0.77 -0.15 16.29
N GLY A 76 -1.72 0.22 15.41
CA GLY A 76 -3.11 0.54 15.74
C GLY A 76 -3.33 1.94 16.34
N SER A 77 -2.36 2.85 16.22
CA SER A 77 -2.54 4.23 16.67
C SER A 77 -3.46 5.01 15.72
N TRP A 78 -4.74 5.10 16.08
CA TRP A 78 -5.72 5.89 15.30
C TRP A 78 -5.41 7.38 15.26
N PRO A 79 -4.83 8.02 16.32
CA PRO A 79 -4.36 9.40 16.23
C PRO A 79 -3.25 9.59 15.19
N ALA A 80 -2.37 8.60 14.99
CA ALA A 80 -1.35 8.64 13.94
C ALA A 80 -1.99 8.57 12.55
N LEU A 81 -2.93 7.65 12.33
CA LEU A 81 -3.70 7.59 11.10
C LEU A 81 -4.45 8.89 10.81
N ASP A 82 -5.13 9.47 11.82
CA ASP A 82 -5.84 10.75 11.68
C ASP A 82 -4.90 11.90 11.28
N THR A 83 -3.66 11.90 11.78
CA THR A 83 -2.63 12.89 11.39
C THR A 83 -2.32 12.80 9.89
N VAL A 84 -2.20 11.60 9.34
CA VAL A 84 -1.99 11.39 7.90
C VAL A 84 -3.22 11.77 7.12
N MET A 85 -4.42 11.32 7.55
CA MET A 85 -5.68 11.59 6.83
C MET A 85 -6.01 13.09 6.78
N LYS A 86 -5.72 13.86 7.83
CA LYS A 86 -5.84 15.32 7.84
C LYS A 86 -4.91 16.06 6.87
N ALA A 87 -3.89 15.39 6.35
CA ALA A 87 -3.08 15.93 5.25
C ALA A 87 -3.69 15.60 3.87
N GLU A 88 -4.81 14.87 3.84
CA GLU A 88 -5.62 14.57 2.65
C GLU A 88 -4.83 13.90 1.52
N PRO A 89 -4.17 12.73 1.72
CA PRO A 89 -3.53 12.02 0.63
C PRO A 89 -4.57 11.70 -0.46
N ASP A 90 -4.15 11.73 -1.74
CA ASP A 90 -5.03 11.34 -2.86
C ASP A 90 -5.33 9.83 -2.83
N VAL A 91 -4.39 9.01 -2.35
CA VAL A 91 -4.57 7.58 -2.08
C VAL A 91 -3.89 7.21 -0.76
N LEU A 92 -4.63 6.57 0.13
CA LEU A 92 -4.07 5.90 1.30
C LEU A 92 -3.86 4.42 1.00
N ASN A 93 -2.62 3.97 1.02
CA ASN A 93 -2.22 2.60 0.77
C ASN A 93 -1.68 1.95 2.05
N HIS A 94 -2.20 0.76 2.35
CA HIS A 94 -1.64 -0.14 3.35
C HIS A 94 -1.76 -1.58 2.88
N ASN A 95 -0.62 -2.25 2.73
CA ASN A 95 -0.59 -3.61 2.17
C ASN A 95 -1.08 -4.65 3.17
N ILE A 96 -1.99 -5.53 2.72
CA ILE A 96 -2.37 -6.76 3.43
C ILE A 96 -1.26 -7.83 3.38
N GLU A 97 -0.33 -7.71 2.43
CA GLU A 97 0.83 -8.54 2.16
C GLU A 97 0.54 -9.96 1.66
N THR A 98 -0.32 -10.72 2.32
CA THR A 98 -0.69 -12.10 1.92
C THR A 98 -1.99 -12.53 2.59
N VAL A 99 -2.43 -13.77 2.32
CA VAL A 99 -3.66 -14.34 2.87
C VAL A 99 -3.55 -14.64 4.37
N ARG A 100 -4.67 -14.69 5.08
CA ARG A 100 -4.77 -14.83 6.54
C ARG A 100 -3.93 -15.98 7.10
N ARG A 101 -4.03 -17.19 6.53
CA ARG A 101 -3.30 -18.38 7.03
C ARG A 101 -1.79 -18.23 6.92
N VAL A 102 -1.33 -17.60 5.85
CA VAL A 102 0.10 -17.44 5.55
C VAL A 102 0.67 -16.17 6.19
N PHE A 103 -0.17 -15.27 6.69
CA PHE A 103 0.22 -13.95 7.16
C PHE A 103 1.27 -14.01 8.28
N HIS A 104 0.98 -14.72 9.37
CA HIS A 104 1.89 -14.76 10.53
C HIS A 104 3.28 -15.37 10.23
N PRO A 105 3.40 -16.48 9.49
CA PRO A 105 4.72 -16.99 9.04
C PRO A 105 5.52 -15.98 8.22
N VAL A 106 4.87 -15.16 7.40
CA VAL A 106 5.48 -14.19 6.48
C VAL A 106 5.78 -12.86 7.18
N ARG A 107 4.81 -12.32 7.92
CA ARG A 107 4.87 -11.04 8.64
C ARG A 107 4.58 -11.21 10.13
N PRO A 108 5.48 -11.80 10.93
CA PRO A 108 5.20 -12.19 12.32
C PRO A 108 4.94 -11.00 13.26
N LYS A 109 5.35 -9.78 12.90
CA LYS A 109 5.09 -8.55 13.66
C LYS A 109 3.83 -7.81 13.22
N GLY A 110 3.19 -8.24 12.14
CA GLY A 110 1.98 -7.62 11.65
C GLY A 110 0.73 -8.31 12.19
N ASN A 111 -0.41 -7.69 11.93
CA ASN A 111 -1.72 -8.25 12.26
C ASN A 111 -2.64 -8.07 11.03
N TYR A 112 -3.21 -9.17 10.54
CA TYR A 112 -4.07 -9.19 9.36
C TYR A 112 -5.35 -8.37 9.58
N ASP A 113 -6.00 -8.58 10.73
CA ASP A 113 -7.25 -7.87 11.06
C ASP A 113 -7.02 -6.38 11.29
N LEU A 114 -5.90 -6.00 11.92
CA LEU A 114 -5.51 -4.60 12.09
C LEU A 114 -5.27 -3.92 10.72
N SER A 115 -4.73 -4.64 9.74
CA SER A 115 -4.54 -4.10 8.38
C SER A 115 -5.88 -3.78 7.70
N LEU A 116 -6.90 -4.61 7.90
CA LEU A 116 -8.26 -4.35 7.41
C LEU A 116 -8.92 -3.20 8.19
N GLU A 117 -8.81 -3.21 9.52
CA GLU A 117 -9.35 -2.17 10.39
C GLU A 117 -8.78 -0.79 10.08
N LEU A 118 -7.47 -0.71 9.77
CA LEU A 118 -6.83 0.53 9.36
C LEU A 118 -7.47 1.11 8.09
N LEU A 119 -7.70 0.28 7.07
CA LEU A 119 -8.35 0.70 5.83
C LEU A 119 -9.79 1.15 6.06
N ALA A 120 -10.54 0.41 6.90
CA ALA A 120 -11.88 0.80 7.33
C ALA A 120 -11.86 2.17 8.05
N LYS A 121 -10.94 2.32 9.00
CA LYS A 121 -10.79 3.55 9.79
C LYS A 121 -10.44 4.77 8.94
N ALA A 122 -9.61 4.59 7.90
CA ALA A 122 -9.33 5.66 6.94
C ALA A 122 -10.62 6.16 6.24
N LYS A 123 -11.52 5.24 5.87
CA LYS A 123 -12.83 5.59 5.29
C LYS A 123 -13.76 6.27 6.29
N GLU A 124 -13.70 5.88 7.57
CA GLU A 124 -14.48 6.56 8.63
C GLU A 124 -13.99 7.99 8.85
N LEU A 125 -12.67 8.20 8.90
CA LEU A 125 -12.07 9.53 9.07
C LEU A 125 -12.32 10.43 7.87
N GLN A 126 -12.33 9.87 6.66
CA GLN A 126 -12.56 10.60 5.42
C GLN A 126 -13.37 9.73 4.43
N PRO A 127 -14.70 9.82 4.42
CA PRO A 127 -15.57 8.96 3.59
C PRO A 127 -15.26 8.97 2.09
N GLY A 128 -14.70 10.06 1.57
CA GLY A 128 -14.27 10.18 0.17
C GLY A 128 -12.87 9.66 -0.13
N ALA A 129 -12.10 9.22 0.88
CA ALA A 129 -10.74 8.76 0.67
C ALA A 129 -10.68 7.55 -0.26
N VAL A 130 -9.75 7.55 -1.20
CA VAL A 130 -9.40 6.38 -1.99
C VAL A 130 -8.42 5.52 -1.19
N THR A 131 -8.80 4.27 -0.95
CA THR A 131 -7.94 3.31 -0.23
C THR A 131 -7.42 2.24 -1.16
N LYS A 132 -6.19 1.80 -0.90
CA LYS A 132 -5.48 0.80 -1.69
C LYS A 132 -4.82 -0.23 -0.79
N SER A 133 -4.73 -1.45 -1.28
CA SER A 133 -3.95 -2.51 -0.65
C SER A 133 -3.15 -3.28 -1.67
N GLY A 134 -2.14 -3.99 -1.21
CA GLY A 134 -1.32 -4.86 -2.03
C GLY A 134 -1.10 -6.21 -1.36
N MET A 135 -1.06 -7.27 -2.17
CA MET A 135 -0.70 -8.60 -1.73
C MET A 135 0.32 -9.25 -2.65
N MET A 136 1.09 -10.15 -2.06
CA MET A 136 2.00 -11.03 -2.78
C MET A 136 1.40 -12.43 -2.86
N VAL A 137 1.60 -13.09 -4.00
CA VAL A 137 1.25 -14.50 -4.23
C VAL A 137 2.51 -15.34 -4.47
N GLY A 138 2.42 -16.64 -4.25
CA GLY A 138 3.55 -17.58 -4.33
C GLY A 138 4.17 -17.90 -2.97
N LEU A 139 3.47 -17.64 -1.87
CA LEU A 139 3.87 -17.88 -0.48
C LEU A 139 3.26 -19.16 0.10
N GLY A 140 2.48 -19.92 -0.70
CA GLY A 140 1.82 -21.16 -0.30
C GLY A 140 0.31 -21.03 -0.03
N GLU A 141 -0.27 -19.92 -0.42
CA GLU A 141 -1.72 -19.68 -0.42
C GLU A 141 -2.43 -20.51 -1.50
N THR A 142 -3.72 -20.74 -1.32
CA THR A 142 -4.63 -21.30 -2.35
C THR A 142 -5.35 -20.18 -3.10
N ALA A 143 -5.93 -20.51 -4.26
CA ALA A 143 -6.75 -19.55 -5.01
C ALA A 143 -7.98 -19.07 -4.21
N ASP A 144 -8.62 -19.96 -3.46
CA ASP A 144 -9.78 -19.62 -2.64
C ASP A 144 -9.40 -18.64 -1.51
N GLU A 145 -8.24 -18.82 -0.87
CA GLU A 145 -7.74 -17.91 0.16
C GLU A 145 -7.43 -16.52 -0.40
N ILE A 146 -6.93 -16.43 -1.65
CA ILE A 146 -6.72 -15.14 -2.33
C ILE A 146 -8.07 -14.44 -2.53
N VAL A 147 -9.07 -15.17 -3.01
CA VAL A 147 -10.42 -14.62 -3.24
C VAL A 147 -11.08 -14.22 -1.92
N GLU A 148 -10.90 -14.99 -0.85
CA GLU A 148 -11.36 -14.63 0.50
C GLU A 148 -10.72 -13.32 0.98
N THR A 149 -9.40 -13.19 0.82
CA THR A 149 -8.69 -11.94 1.17
C THR A 149 -9.19 -10.75 0.33
N MET A 150 -9.51 -10.95 -0.94
CA MET A 150 -10.14 -9.91 -1.76
C MET A 150 -11.53 -9.51 -1.19
N ARG A 151 -12.33 -10.48 -0.73
CA ARG A 151 -13.62 -10.20 -0.09
C ARG A 151 -13.45 -9.45 1.21
N ASP A 152 -12.48 -9.83 2.06
CA ASP A 152 -12.16 -9.12 3.30
C ASP A 152 -11.80 -7.64 3.02
N LEU A 153 -10.96 -7.38 2.02
CA LEU A 153 -10.62 -6.03 1.59
C LEU A 153 -11.85 -5.26 1.06
N ARG A 154 -12.73 -5.92 0.30
CA ARG A 154 -13.97 -5.27 -0.18
C ARG A 154 -14.96 -4.99 0.95
N ALA A 155 -15.01 -5.85 1.96
CA ALA A 155 -15.87 -5.63 3.14
C ALA A 155 -15.53 -4.34 3.89
N VAL A 156 -14.26 -3.90 3.83
CA VAL A 156 -13.79 -2.60 4.36
C VAL A 156 -13.74 -1.49 3.30
N ASN A 157 -14.40 -1.68 2.16
CA ASN A 157 -14.49 -0.71 1.06
C ASN A 157 -13.14 -0.30 0.45
N CYS A 158 -12.13 -1.20 0.45
CA CYS A 158 -10.87 -0.94 -0.24
C CYS A 158 -11.11 -0.79 -1.76
N ASP A 159 -10.63 0.30 -2.37
CA ASP A 159 -10.94 0.65 -3.76
C ASP A 159 -10.00 0.00 -4.77
N LEU A 160 -8.71 -0.02 -4.45
CA LEU A 160 -7.63 -0.43 -5.35
C LEU A 160 -6.88 -1.64 -4.80
N LEU A 161 -6.49 -2.56 -5.68
CA LEU A 161 -5.72 -3.73 -5.30
C LEU A 161 -4.54 -3.94 -6.25
N THR A 162 -3.37 -4.24 -5.68
CA THR A 162 -2.20 -4.72 -6.44
C THR A 162 -1.86 -6.14 -6.03
N ILE A 163 -1.55 -7.00 -7.01
CA ILE A 163 -1.16 -8.39 -6.78
C ILE A 163 0.14 -8.68 -7.54
N GLY A 164 1.20 -8.97 -6.80
CA GLY A 164 2.52 -9.26 -7.35
C GLY A 164 3.05 -10.64 -6.98
N GLN A 165 3.97 -11.18 -7.77
CA GLN A 165 4.70 -12.39 -7.41
C GLN A 165 5.66 -12.08 -6.26
N TYR A 166 5.63 -12.90 -5.21
CA TYR A 166 6.69 -12.92 -4.22
C TYR A 166 8.00 -13.39 -4.84
N LEU A 167 9.03 -12.57 -4.69
CA LEU A 167 10.39 -12.88 -5.11
C LEU A 167 11.27 -12.93 -3.86
N ARG A 168 11.87 -14.07 -3.60
CA ARG A 168 12.68 -14.31 -2.41
C ARG A 168 13.98 -13.49 -2.45
N PRO A 169 14.20 -12.54 -1.52
CA PRO A 169 15.39 -11.68 -1.57
C PRO A 169 16.69 -12.43 -1.27
N SER A 170 16.66 -13.42 -0.40
CA SER A 170 17.81 -14.28 -0.09
C SER A 170 17.35 -15.59 0.56
N GLU A 171 18.26 -16.56 0.73
CA GLU A 171 17.97 -17.86 1.36
C GLU A 171 17.44 -17.77 2.80
N LYS A 172 17.67 -16.65 3.48
CA LYS A 172 17.18 -16.41 4.84
C LYS A 172 15.71 -15.99 4.90
N HIS A 173 15.11 -15.66 3.74
CA HIS A 173 13.72 -15.22 3.64
C HIS A 173 12.79 -16.39 3.37
N HIS A 174 11.48 -16.13 3.46
CA HIS A 174 10.44 -17.12 3.17
C HIS A 174 10.66 -17.74 1.78
N ILE A 175 10.41 -19.03 1.65
CA ILE A 175 10.57 -19.73 0.37
C ILE A 175 9.48 -19.32 -0.62
N VAL A 176 9.79 -19.33 -1.92
CA VAL A 176 8.77 -19.26 -2.97
C VAL A 176 8.14 -20.63 -3.09
N ALA A 177 6.85 -20.74 -2.81
CA ALA A 177 6.10 -21.99 -2.92
C ALA A 177 5.80 -22.33 -4.39
N ARG A 178 5.44 -21.31 -5.19
CA ARG A 178 5.29 -21.43 -6.65
C ARG A 178 5.38 -20.09 -7.35
N PHE A 179 5.54 -20.11 -8.67
CA PHE A 179 5.39 -18.95 -9.53
C PHE A 179 4.04 -19.03 -10.25
N TYR A 180 3.32 -17.91 -10.26
CA TYR A 180 2.08 -17.75 -11.01
C TYR A 180 2.36 -17.33 -12.44
N THR A 181 1.59 -17.86 -13.38
CA THR A 181 1.65 -17.49 -14.78
C THR A 181 0.98 -16.13 -15.03
N PRO A 182 1.31 -15.44 -16.14
CA PRO A 182 0.59 -14.22 -16.54
C PRO A 182 -0.92 -14.42 -16.66
N GLN A 183 -1.35 -15.59 -17.12
CA GLN A 183 -2.77 -15.95 -17.26
C GLN A 183 -3.46 -16.05 -15.91
N GLU A 184 -2.82 -16.63 -14.88
CA GLU A 184 -3.35 -16.67 -13.53
C GLU A 184 -3.46 -15.26 -12.92
N PHE A 185 -2.47 -14.37 -13.16
CA PHE A 185 -2.57 -12.97 -12.75
C PHE A 185 -3.75 -12.26 -13.45
N ALA A 186 -3.95 -12.48 -14.75
CA ALA A 186 -5.08 -11.91 -15.48
C ALA A 186 -6.42 -12.38 -14.88
N GLU A 187 -6.52 -13.66 -14.51
CA GLU A 187 -7.70 -14.21 -13.84
C GLU A 187 -7.92 -13.60 -12.46
N LEU A 188 -6.88 -13.46 -11.65
CA LEU A 188 -6.96 -12.77 -10.35
C LEU A 188 -7.46 -11.32 -10.51
N ALA A 189 -6.96 -10.60 -11.52
CA ALA A 189 -7.43 -9.24 -11.82
C ALA A 189 -8.91 -9.23 -12.22
N ARG A 190 -9.35 -10.20 -13.04
CA ARG A 190 -10.76 -10.34 -13.44
C ARG A 190 -11.67 -10.60 -12.25
N VAL A 191 -11.28 -11.54 -11.37
CA VAL A 191 -12.01 -11.85 -10.14
C VAL A 191 -12.09 -10.63 -9.23
N GLY A 192 -10.98 -9.94 -8.99
CA GLY A 192 -10.99 -8.73 -8.15
C GLY A 192 -11.92 -7.65 -8.69
N ARG A 193 -11.92 -7.40 -10.00
CA ARG A 193 -12.88 -6.46 -10.62
C ARG A 193 -14.33 -6.91 -10.42
N SER A 194 -14.63 -8.21 -10.56
CA SER A 194 -15.99 -8.73 -10.35
C SER A 194 -16.47 -8.61 -8.89
N LEU A 195 -15.54 -8.55 -7.93
CA LEU A 195 -15.81 -8.28 -6.53
C LEU A 195 -16.04 -6.80 -6.21
N GLY A 196 -15.86 -5.91 -7.19
CA GLY A 196 -16.13 -4.47 -7.06
C GLY A 196 -14.92 -3.62 -6.71
N PHE A 197 -13.69 -4.10 -6.86
CA PHE A 197 -12.54 -3.20 -6.86
C PHE A 197 -12.61 -2.27 -8.07
N ARG A 198 -12.34 -0.98 -7.86
CA ARG A 198 -12.36 0.04 -8.92
C ARG A 198 -11.21 -0.17 -9.90
N HIS A 199 -10.07 -0.64 -9.41
CA HIS A 199 -8.96 -1.10 -10.24
C HIS A 199 -8.20 -2.25 -9.56
N VAL A 200 -7.71 -3.21 -10.37
CA VAL A 200 -6.82 -4.29 -9.94
C VAL A 200 -5.66 -4.40 -10.91
N ALA A 201 -4.46 -4.10 -10.43
CA ALA A 201 -3.22 -4.37 -11.16
C ALA A 201 -2.64 -5.70 -10.66
N ALA A 202 -2.50 -6.67 -11.54
CA ALA A 202 -1.95 -7.98 -11.19
C ALA A 202 -0.94 -8.45 -12.25
N GLY A 203 0.23 -8.90 -11.79
CA GLY A 203 1.29 -9.37 -12.68
C GLY A 203 2.56 -9.74 -11.92
N PRO A 204 3.48 -10.50 -12.56
CA PRO A 204 4.70 -10.99 -11.90
C PRO A 204 5.57 -9.90 -11.29
N LEU A 205 5.67 -8.75 -11.94
CA LEU A 205 6.50 -7.62 -11.52
C LEU A 205 5.71 -6.46 -10.91
N VAL A 206 4.39 -6.63 -10.71
CA VAL A 206 3.55 -5.61 -10.06
C VAL A 206 4.03 -5.40 -8.61
N ARG A 207 4.11 -4.14 -8.21
CA ARG A 207 4.39 -3.66 -6.86
C ARG A 207 3.38 -2.59 -6.49
N SER A 208 3.31 -2.19 -5.24
CA SER A 208 2.33 -1.19 -4.76
C SER A 208 2.37 0.12 -5.55
N SER A 209 3.54 0.53 -6.04
CA SER A 209 3.71 1.75 -6.84
C SER A 209 3.62 1.55 -8.37
N TYR A 210 3.38 0.33 -8.85
CA TYR A 210 3.34 0.03 -10.28
C TYR A 210 2.18 0.75 -10.97
N HIS A 211 2.48 1.65 -11.93
CA HIS A 211 1.48 2.48 -12.64
C HIS A 211 0.41 3.08 -11.70
N ALA A 212 0.85 3.61 -10.55
CA ALA A 212 -0.06 4.09 -9.51
C ALA A 212 -0.89 5.30 -9.97
N ASP A 213 -0.36 6.13 -10.87
CA ASP A 213 -1.04 7.22 -11.54
C ASP A 213 -2.23 6.74 -12.39
N GLU A 214 -2.04 5.69 -13.18
CA GLU A 214 -3.10 5.08 -13.99
C GLU A 214 -4.18 4.45 -13.11
N GLN A 215 -3.78 3.78 -12.02
CA GLN A 215 -4.71 3.22 -11.04
C GLN A 215 -5.59 4.29 -10.40
N HIS A 216 -5.00 5.44 -10.03
CA HIS A 216 -5.74 6.58 -9.48
C HIS A 216 -6.67 7.21 -10.53
N ALA A 217 -6.19 7.37 -11.78
CA ALA A 217 -7.00 7.92 -12.88
C ALA A 217 -8.25 7.05 -13.16
N ALA A 218 -8.14 5.73 -13.07
CA ALA A 218 -9.28 4.80 -13.20
C ALA A 218 -10.37 5.07 -12.15
N VAL A 219 -9.99 5.49 -10.94
CA VAL A 219 -10.93 5.87 -9.88
C VAL A 219 -11.63 7.19 -10.24
N ALA A 220 -10.91 8.17 -10.73
CA ALA A 220 -11.46 9.48 -11.04
C ALA A 220 -12.44 9.48 -12.23
N THR A 221 -12.19 8.62 -13.23
CA THR A 221 -12.98 8.56 -14.46
C THR A 221 -14.11 7.54 -14.42
N GLY A 222 -14.10 6.59 -13.46
CA GLY A 222 -15.06 5.48 -13.42
C GLY A 222 -14.94 4.48 -14.58
N LEU A 223 -13.91 4.64 -15.44
CA LEU A 223 -13.67 3.78 -16.60
C LEU A 223 -12.60 2.74 -16.27
N PRO A 224 -12.76 1.48 -16.68
CA PRO A 224 -11.70 0.51 -16.58
C PRO A 224 -10.55 0.93 -17.51
N VAL A 225 -9.33 1.04 -16.97
CA VAL A 225 -8.13 1.16 -17.79
C VAL A 225 -7.95 -0.16 -18.54
N LEU A 226 -8.03 -0.11 -19.85
CA LEU A 226 -7.74 -1.25 -20.73
C LEU A 226 -6.25 -1.54 -20.62
N ALA A 227 -5.91 -2.72 -20.11
CA ALA A 227 -4.55 -3.24 -20.06
C ALA A 227 -4.10 -3.74 -21.44
#